data_e8eddfd52bd5ce6a98959d2f8b447d98
#
_entry.id   e8eddfd52bd5ce6a98959d2f8b447d98
#
_cell.length_a   1.000
_cell.length_b   1.000
_cell.length_c   1.000
_cell.angle_alpha   90.00
_cell.angle_beta   90.00
_cell.angle_gamma   90.00
#
_symmetry.space_group_name_H-M   'P 1'
#
loop_
_entity.id
_entity.type
_entity.pdbx_description
1 polymer ?
#
loop_
_entity_poly.entity_id
_entity_poly.type
_entity_poly.pdbx_seq_one_letter_code
_entity_poly.pdbx_strand_id
1 'polypeptide(L)'
;MAVDSRRANPNAVIGKNAIVTSDPSSLKTNLGGTLQQPGAILLISCYELGHQPIGLAQPVGFLEQKGYTPSTLDLSVEDFDTQRVEQARVVGISVPMHTALSLGCQVAERIRQTHPNAHICFYGLYASLNAEYLLEHLADSVIGGEYETPLVNLLDQLANTQSAENIPHSTDPDLAAQVEGVSRASSITQPFLKKISWPSNASKPNTSDGVIFPTPTRTRLPALSEYARLEHQGQEHVVGYVEASRGCLHTCLHCPIVPVYQGRFFLFPAPVVLADIRQHVKAGAVHITLGDPDFLNGPGHSLNIVRAMHKEFPHLTFDFTTKIEHILKHQAAFKELSQLGCLFVISAVESFSETVLMHLDKGHTRHDIFKAHDILRSVGITLRPSLVAFTPWTTLENYTEMFALIDQHGLIDCIDPVQYSVRLLVPPGSALLTPPKTHPTPMAQFLESMDQQKFQYIWTHPDPRMDSLQKAVTTVVENSTKAKEDPEHTFYRLWELVADTAGLDFASLNKAVSMNPSRVRPPRMTEPWFCCAEPTTAQFHSMECSPKT
;
A
#
# COMPACT_ATOMS: atom_id res chain seq x y z
N MET A 1 33.67 25.08 -22.37
CA MET A 1 33.68 23.88 -21.55
C MET A 1 32.25 23.36 -21.57
N ALA A 2 32.02 22.26 -22.28
CA ALA A 2 30.71 21.69 -22.51
C ALA A 2 30.32 20.84 -21.30
N VAL A 3 29.19 21.17 -20.67
CA VAL A 3 28.59 20.37 -19.62
C VAL A 3 27.76 19.28 -20.28
N ASP A 4 28.17 18.03 -20.07
CA ASP A 4 27.54 16.82 -20.58
C ASP A 4 26.22 16.58 -19.81
N SER A 5 25.10 16.99 -20.41
CA SER A 5 23.76 16.75 -19.89
C SER A 5 23.29 15.36 -20.32
N ARG A 6 23.66 14.32 -19.62
CA ARG A 6 23.00 13.01 -19.74
C ARG A 6 21.66 13.10 -19.01
N ARG A 7 20.61 13.36 -19.77
CA ARG A 7 19.22 13.28 -19.30
C ARG A 7 18.93 11.84 -18.91
N ALA A 8 18.71 11.60 -17.63
CA ALA A 8 18.08 10.36 -17.15
C ALA A 8 16.74 10.21 -17.88
N ASN A 9 16.49 9.04 -18.43
CA ASN A 9 15.24 8.73 -19.13
C ASN A 9 14.15 8.44 -18.08
N PRO A 10 13.14 9.29 -17.85
CA PRO A 10 12.15 9.12 -16.80
C PRO A 10 11.14 7.97 -17.05
N ASN A 11 11.28 7.23 -18.15
CA ASN A 11 10.32 6.22 -18.61
C ASN A 11 10.78 4.76 -18.42
N ALA A 12 11.84 4.49 -17.66
CA ALA A 12 12.26 3.12 -17.38
C ALA A 12 11.37 2.48 -16.30
N VAL A 13 10.09 2.24 -16.61
CA VAL A 13 9.22 1.38 -15.81
C VAL A 13 9.58 -0.06 -16.12
N ILE A 14 10.15 -0.75 -15.15
CA ILE A 14 10.44 -2.19 -15.25
C ILE A 14 9.14 -2.94 -15.45
N GLY A 15 9.08 -3.77 -16.47
CA GLY A 15 7.92 -4.56 -16.82
C GLY A 15 7.49 -5.48 -15.67
N LYS A 16 6.22 -5.72 -15.61
CA LYS A 16 5.50 -6.51 -14.58
C LYS A 16 6.10 -7.90 -14.46
N ASN A 17 6.36 -8.34 -13.23
CA ASN A 17 6.87 -9.67 -12.87
C ASN A 17 8.31 -9.97 -13.37
N ALA A 18 9.13 -8.95 -13.60
CA ALA A 18 10.55 -9.15 -13.88
C ALA A 18 11.34 -9.24 -12.57
N ILE A 19 12.24 -10.23 -12.47
CA ILE A 19 13.32 -10.24 -11.51
C ILE A 19 14.45 -9.43 -12.14
N VAL A 20 14.92 -8.39 -11.45
CA VAL A 20 16.07 -7.59 -11.89
C VAL A 20 17.21 -7.81 -10.90
N THR A 21 18.40 -8.10 -11.41
CA THR A 21 19.61 -8.32 -10.59
C THR A 21 20.69 -7.31 -10.96
N SER A 22 21.49 -6.88 -9.99
CA SER A 22 22.53 -5.87 -10.16
C SER A 22 23.72 -6.37 -10.99
N ASP A 23 24.13 -7.63 -10.87
CA ASP A 23 25.22 -8.29 -11.63
C ASP A 23 25.11 -9.81 -11.48
N PRO A 24 25.24 -10.61 -12.55
CA PRO A 24 25.36 -12.07 -12.45
C PRO A 24 26.59 -12.54 -11.65
N SER A 25 27.64 -11.71 -11.57
CA SER A 25 28.84 -12.00 -10.76
C SER A 25 28.62 -11.69 -9.27
N SER A 26 27.65 -10.87 -8.88
CA SER A 26 27.29 -10.61 -7.48
C SER A 26 26.54 -11.77 -6.83
N LEU A 27 26.02 -12.73 -7.61
CA LEU A 27 25.47 -13.99 -7.10
C LEU A 27 26.52 -14.93 -6.47
N LYS A 28 27.79 -14.48 -6.35
CA LYS A 28 28.90 -15.26 -5.72
C LYS A 28 28.86 -15.29 -4.19
N THR A 29 27.74 -15.11 -3.56
CA THR A 29 27.62 -15.36 -2.14
C THR A 29 27.68 -16.87 -1.91
N ASN A 30 28.75 -17.32 -1.25
CA ASN A 30 28.91 -18.72 -0.81
C ASN A 30 27.88 -19.00 0.30
N LEU A 31 26.65 -19.31 -0.13
CA LEU A 31 25.50 -19.55 0.75
C LEU A 31 25.58 -20.93 1.43
N GLY A 32 26.76 -21.33 1.94
CA GLY A 32 27.13 -22.63 2.54
C GLY A 32 26.03 -23.41 3.26
N GLY A 33 25.11 -24.07 2.57
CA GLY A 33 24.00 -24.90 3.05
C GLY A 33 22.74 -24.74 2.19
N THR A 34 21.72 -25.56 2.38
CA THR A 34 20.52 -25.54 1.53
C THR A 34 19.52 -24.46 1.97
N LEU A 35 18.90 -23.72 1.02
CA LEU A 35 17.82 -22.78 1.29
C LEU A 35 16.56 -23.44 1.88
N GLN A 36 16.48 -24.77 1.88
CA GLN A 36 15.39 -25.54 2.48
C GLN A 36 15.53 -25.67 4.00
N GLN A 37 16.70 -25.33 4.58
CA GLN A 37 16.88 -25.35 6.03
C GLN A 37 16.00 -24.28 6.69
N PRO A 38 15.35 -24.60 7.83
CA PRO A 38 14.60 -23.61 8.59
C PRO A 38 15.45 -22.38 8.94
N GLY A 39 14.92 -21.18 8.70
CA GLY A 39 15.62 -19.92 8.95
C GLY A 39 16.55 -19.44 7.84
N ALA A 40 16.84 -20.27 6.81
CA ALA A 40 17.67 -19.84 5.68
C ALA A 40 17.03 -18.76 4.81
N ILE A 41 15.71 -18.63 4.85
CA ILE A 41 14.93 -17.58 4.19
C ILE A 41 14.22 -16.78 5.28
N LEU A 42 14.40 -15.47 5.29
CA LEU A 42 13.72 -14.53 6.17
C LEU A 42 12.91 -13.54 5.34
N LEU A 43 11.61 -13.45 5.60
CA LEU A 43 10.75 -12.44 4.99
C LEU A 43 10.43 -11.36 6.03
N ILE A 44 10.64 -10.10 5.66
CA ILE A 44 10.48 -8.95 6.54
C ILE A 44 9.38 -8.03 6.00
N SER A 45 8.46 -7.63 6.88
CA SER A 45 7.56 -6.49 6.71
C SER A 45 7.96 -5.37 7.65
N CYS A 46 7.88 -4.13 7.19
CA CYS A 46 8.14 -2.97 8.03
C CYS A 46 6.85 -2.23 8.38
N TYR A 47 5.83 -2.29 7.52
CA TYR A 47 4.56 -1.62 7.72
C TYR A 47 3.53 -2.03 6.65
N GLU A 48 2.32 -2.41 7.08
CA GLU A 48 1.15 -2.64 6.20
C GLU A 48 -0.13 -2.06 6.85
N LEU A 49 -0.18 -0.72 7.06
CA LEU A 49 -1.34 0.02 7.59
C LEU A 49 -1.87 -0.54 8.93
N GLY A 50 -0.98 -1.01 9.81
CA GLY A 50 -1.35 -1.62 11.06
C GLY A 50 -2.04 -2.99 10.95
N HIS A 51 -2.09 -3.59 9.77
CA HIS A 51 -2.65 -4.92 9.57
C HIS A 51 -1.59 -6.02 9.63
N GLN A 52 -2.02 -7.25 9.97
CA GLN A 52 -1.15 -8.42 9.85
C GLN A 52 -0.76 -8.61 8.38
N PRO A 53 0.55 -8.58 8.04
CA PRO A 53 1.02 -8.36 6.67
C PRO A 53 0.67 -9.51 5.72
N ILE A 54 -0.12 -9.20 4.69
CA ILE A 54 -0.39 -10.11 3.58
C ILE A 54 0.87 -10.30 2.72
N GLY A 55 1.72 -9.27 2.65
CA GLY A 55 3.01 -9.29 1.97
C GLY A 55 3.99 -10.31 2.56
N LEU A 56 3.77 -10.82 3.77
CA LEU A 56 4.47 -11.98 4.33
C LEU A 56 3.66 -13.27 4.20
N ALA A 57 2.38 -13.23 4.61
CA ALA A 57 1.54 -14.42 4.69
C ALA A 57 1.38 -15.15 3.34
N GLN A 58 1.21 -14.38 2.26
CA GLN A 58 1.00 -14.94 0.92
C GLN A 58 2.27 -15.60 0.36
N PRO A 59 3.46 -14.95 0.35
CA PRO A 59 4.71 -15.59 -0.08
C PRO A 59 5.07 -16.82 0.76
N VAL A 60 4.83 -16.79 2.08
CA VAL A 60 5.06 -17.97 2.95
C VAL A 60 4.27 -19.17 2.44
N GLY A 61 2.99 -19.00 2.09
CA GLY A 61 2.16 -20.07 1.53
C GLY A 61 2.74 -20.67 0.24
N PHE A 62 3.23 -19.84 -0.67
CA PHE A 62 3.89 -20.28 -1.92
C PHE A 62 5.20 -21.02 -1.65
N LEU A 63 6.01 -20.51 -0.73
CA LEU A 63 7.30 -21.11 -0.38
C LEU A 63 7.13 -22.45 0.33
N GLU A 64 6.18 -22.57 1.26
CA GLU A 64 5.87 -23.83 1.94
C GLU A 64 5.36 -24.90 0.96
N GLN A 65 4.55 -24.51 -0.03
CA GLN A 65 4.10 -25.42 -1.09
C GLN A 65 5.28 -26.00 -1.90
N LYS A 66 6.40 -25.26 -1.98
CA LYS A 66 7.64 -25.71 -2.65
C LYS A 66 8.64 -26.39 -1.72
N GLY A 67 8.28 -26.61 -0.46
CA GLY A 67 9.12 -27.30 0.52
C GLY A 67 10.15 -26.40 1.21
N TYR A 68 10.09 -25.09 1.04
CA TYR A 68 10.87 -24.14 1.83
C TYR A 68 10.25 -23.94 3.20
N THR A 69 11.08 -23.54 4.17
CA THR A 69 10.64 -23.24 5.55
C THR A 69 11.06 -21.82 5.94
N PRO A 70 10.43 -20.78 5.37
CA PRO A 70 10.81 -19.40 5.66
C PRO A 70 10.49 -19.00 7.10
N SER A 71 11.31 -18.12 7.66
CA SER A 71 11.01 -17.32 8.86
C SER A 71 10.38 -16.00 8.44
N THR A 72 9.64 -15.37 9.34
CA THR A 72 9.05 -14.05 9.15
C THR A 72 9.49 -13.12 10.28
N LEU A 73 9.53 -11.82 9.99
CA LEU A 73 9.76 -10.76 10.98
C LEU A 73 8.92 -9.54 10.58
N ASP A 74 7.99 -9.16 11.44
CA ASP A 74 7.16 -7.97 11.24
C ASP A 74 7.58 -6.85 12.17
N LEU A 75 8.38 -5.93 11.65
CA LEU A 75 8.95 -4.82 12.40
C LEU A 75 7.93 -3.74 12.80
N SER A 76 6.69 -3.85 12.36
CA SER A 76 5.61 -2.98 12.87
C SER A 76 5.18 -3.34 14.30
N VAL A 77 5.45 -4.59 14.72
CA VAL A 77 5.03 -5.14 16.02
C VAL A 77 6.11 -5.98 16.72
N GLU A 78 7.23 -6.28 16.05
CA GLU A 78 8.37 -7.03 16.60
C GLU A 78 9.64 -6.16 16.60
N ASP A 79 10.55 -6.41 17.54
CA ASP A 79 11.89 -5.83 17.51
C ASP A 79 12.75 -6.50 16.44
N PHE A 80 13.77 -5.77 15.94
CA PHE A 80 14.74 -6.31 14.99
C PHE A 80 15.53 -7.47 15.60
N ASP A 81 15.36 -8.67 15.05
CA ASP A 81 15.97 -9.90 15.52
C ASP A 81 17.29 -10.20 14.77
N THR A 82 18.42 -9.82 15.39
CA THR A 82 19.75 -10.05 14.83
C THR A 82 20.03 -11.53 14.59
N GLN A 83 19.56 -12.43 15.45
CA GLN A 83 19.80 -13.86 15.32
C GLN A 83 19.08 -14.44 14.08
N ARG A 84 17.82 -14.05 13.84
CA ARG A 84 17.10 -14.46 12.61
C ARG A 84 17.80 -13.91 11.35
N VAL A 85 18.33 -12.68 11.40
CA VAL A 85 19.05 -12.08 10.28
C VAL A 85 20.36 -12.81 9.99
N GLU A 86 21.15 -13.14 11.02
CA GLU A 86 22.43 -13.86 10.86
C GLU A 86 22.25 -15.29 10.35
N GLN A 87 21.12 -15.93 10.64
CA GLN A 87 20.78 -17.26 10.13
C GLN A 87 20.32 -17.23 8.66
N ALA A 88 19.76 -16.11 8.23
CA ALA A 88 19.18 -15.98 6.91
C ALA A 88 20.28 -15.87 5.83
N ARG A 89 20.10 -16.59 4.74
CA ARG A 89 20.92 -16.50 3.52
C ARG A 89 20.28 -15.61 2.49
N VAL A 90 18.95 -15.63 2.46
CA VAL A 90 18.12 -14.76 1.64
C VAL A 90 17.16 -14.01 2.55
N VAL A 91 17.16 -12.68 2.42
CA VAL A 91 16.22 -11.81 3.11
C VAL A 91 15.33 -11.14 2.08
N GLY A 92 14.03 -11.40 2.15
CA GLY A 92 13.02 -10.73 1.34
C GLY A 92 12.37 -9.60 2.13
N ILE A 93 12.36 -8.37 1.59
CA ILE A 93 11.75 -7.19 2.23
C ILE A 93 10.51 -6.77 1.43
N SER A 94 9.35 -6.84 2.08
CA SER A 94 8.06 -6.43 1.50
C SER A 94 7.90 -4.92 1.54
N VAL A 95 7.64 -4.30 0.37
CA VAL A 95 7.44 -2.85 0.25
C VAL A 95 6.19 -2.53 -0.57
N PRO A 96 4.99 -2.80 -0.01
CA PRO A 96 3.72 -2.57 -0.69
C PRO A 96 3.38 -1.09 -0.81
N MET A 97 3.97 -0.21 0.00
CA MET A 97 3.70 1.22 0.04
C MET A 97 4.96 2.05 0.32
N HIS A 98 4.84 3.37 0.15
CA HIS A 98 5.96 4.31 0.29
C HIS A 98 6.61 4.27 1.68
N THR A 99 5.80 4.28 2.75
CA THR A 99 6.29 4.15 4.13
C THR A 99 7.10 2.87 4.32
N ALA A 100 6.58 1.73 3.84
CA ALA A 100 7.28 0.45 3.93
C ALA A 100 8.61 0.45 3.15
N LEU A 101 8.68 1.16 2.00
CA LEU A 101 9.93 1.32 1.25
C LEU A 101 10.97 2.09 2.07
N SER A 102 10.60 3.25 2.60
CA SER A 102 11.52 4.10 3.38
C SER A 102 12.08 3.37 4.60
N LEU A 103 11.23 2.65 5.33
CA LEU A 103 11.62 1.84 6.47
C LEU A 103 12.44 0.61 6.03
N GLY A 104 12.04 -0.06 4.94
CA GLY A 104 12.73 -1.22 4.40
C GLY A 104 14.15 -0.93 3.94
N CYS A 105 14.42 0.28 3.43
CA CYS A 105 15.78 0.69 3.07
C CYS A 105 16.68 0.79 4.30
N GLN A 106 16.21 1.37 5.42
CA GLN A 106 16.97 1.42 6.67
C GLN A 106 17.23 0.02 7.24
N VAL A 107 16.24 -0.87 7.14
CA VAL A 107 16.39 -2.28 7.53
C VAL A 107 17.44 -2.97 6.67
N ALA A 108 17.45 -2.75 5.36
CA ALA A 108 18.46 -3.31 4.46
C ALA A 108 19.87 -2.83 4.79
N GLU A 109 20.05 -1.54 5.07
CA GLU A 109 21.34 -0.97 5.54
C GLU A 109 21.81 -1.65 6.82
N ARG A 110 20.92 -1.83 7.79
CA ARG A 110 21.21 -2.53 9.04
C ARG A 110 21.57 -4.00 8.81
N ILE A 111 20.86 -4.69 7.92
CA ILE A 111 21.18 -6.08 7.54
C ILE A 111 22.57 -6.14 6.90
N ARG A 112 22.93 -5.23 6.00
CA ARG A 112 24.26 -5.18 5.38
C ARG A 112 25.38 -5.00 6.40
N GLN A 113 25.14 -4.22 7.47
CA GLN A 113 26.10 -4.06 8.56
C GLN A 113 26.24 -5.32 9.41
N THR A 114 25.14 -6.02 9.68
CA THR A 114 25.08 -7.19 10.56
C THR A 114 25.48 -8.47 9.81
N HIS A 115 24.99 -8.64 8.58
CA HIS A 115 25.18 -9.83 7.74
C HIS A 115 25.46 -9.43 6.27
N PRO A 116 26.69 -8.98 5.92
CA PRO A 116 27.03 -8.46 4.59
C PRO A 116 26.78 -9.42 3.44
N ASN A 117 26.84 -10.73 3.70
CA ASN A 117 26.74 -11.78 2.69
C ASN A 117 25.31 -12.28 2.45
N ALA A 118 24.31 -11.77 3.16
CA ALA A 118 22.91 -12.12 2.89
C ALA A 118 22.48 -11.60 1.52
N HIS A 119 21.78 -12.42 0.74
CA HIS A 119 21.11 -11.96 -0.48
C HIS A 119 19.86 -11.18 -0.10
N ILE A 120 19.81 -9.88 -0.41
CA ILE A 120 18.66 -9.01 -0.11
C ILE A 120 17.80 -8.84 -1.36
N CYS A 121 16.51 -9.21 -1.24
CA CYS A 121 15.51 -9.07 -2.29
C CYS A 121 14.39 -8.13 -1.81
N PHE A 122 14.18 -7.00 -2.49
CA PHE A 122 12.99 -6.19 -2.29
C PHE A 122 11.85 -6.65 -3.20
N TYR A 123 10.63 -6.74 -2.68
CA TYR A 123 9.47 -7.11 -3.48
C TYR A 123 8.22 -6.31 -3.13
N GLY A 124 7.30 -6.22 -4.09
CA GLY A 124 6.04 -5.49 -3.97
C GLY A 124 5.95 -4.26 -4.86
N LEU A 125 4.88 -3.49 -4.66
CA LEU A 125 4.52 -2.37 -5.54
C LEU A 125 5.62 -1.32 -5.66
N TYR A 126 6.14 -0.85 -4.52
CA TYR A 126 7.16 0.20 -4.48
C TYR A 126 8.57 -0.30 -4.82
N ALA A 127 8.81 -1.59 -4.75
CA ALA A 127 10.07 -2.17 -5.19
C ALA A 127 10.31 -1.92 -6.69
N SER A 128 9.29 -2.17 -7.53
CA SER A 128 9.40 -1.94 -8.98
C SER A 128 9.54 -0.47 -9.35
N LEU A 129 8.91 0.43 -8.62
CA LEU A 129 8.98 1.87 -8.87
C LEU A 129 10.35 2.46 -8.54
N ASN A 130 11.12 1.81 -7.66
CA ASN A 130 12.42 2.28 -7.17
C ASN A 130 13.56 1.28 -7.45
N ALA A 131 13.38 0.38 -8.42
CA ALA A 131 14.30 -0.74 -8.65
C ALA A 131 15.72 -0.29 -8.98
N GLU A 132 15.91 0.80 -9.73
CA GLU A 132 17.23 1.32 -10.09
C GLU A 132 18.00 1.72 -8.83
N TYR A 133 17.41 2.53 -7.97
CA TYR A 133 18.02 2.94 -6.71
C TYR A 133 18.32 1.74 -5.79
N LEU A 134 17.35 0.84 -5.63
CA LEU A 134 17.50 -0.32 -4.75
C LEU A 134 18.64 -1.24 -5.19
N LEU A 135 18.75 -1.52 -6.50
CA LEU A 135 19.81 -2.36 -7.06
C LEU A 135 21.19 -1.69 -7.03
N GLU A 136 21.24 -0.38 -7.14
CA GLU A 136 22.50 0.36 -7.08
C GLU A 136 23.08 0.42 -5.64
N HIS A 137 22.20 0.47 -4.61
CA HIS A 137 22.63 0.82 -3.26
C HIS A 137 22.41 -0.27 -2.20
N LEU A 138 21.36 -1.08 -2.30
CA LEU A 138 20.89 -1.91 -1.18
C LEU A 138 20.61 -3.38 -1.51
N ALA A 139 20.02 -3.63 -2.69
CA ALA A 139 19.44 -4.92 -3.04
C ALA A 139 20.31 -5.71 -4.02
N ASP A 140 20.31 -7.04 -3.86
CA ASP A 140 20.88 -7.95 -4.86
C ASP A 140 19.84 -8.30 -5.94
N SER A 141 18.55 -8.22 -5.60
CA SER A 141 17.43 -8.42 -6.53
C SER A 141 16.20 -7.61 -6.15
N VAL A 142 15.36 -7.32 -7.15
CA VAL A 142 14.10 -6.61 -7.00
C VAL A 142 13.00 -7.32 -7.78
N ILE A 143 11.83 -7.50 -7.16
CA ILE A 143 10.65 -8.13 -7.77
C ILE A 143 9.48 -7.17 -7.69
N GLY A 144 8.89 -6.83 -8.84
CA GLY A 144 7.72 -5.95 -8.93
C GLY A 144 6.44 -6.68 -9.28
N GLY A 145 5.30 -6.03 -9.04
CA GLY A 145 3.99 -6.55 -9.42
C GLY A 145 3.55 -7.78 -8.62
N GLU A 146 3.16 -8.84 -9.33
CA GLU A 146 2.83 -10.14 -8.75
C GLU A 146 4.13 -10.88 -8.40
N TYR A 147 4.50 -10.91 -7.13
CA TYR A 147 5.84 -11.27 -6.66
C TYR A 147 5.99 -12.72 -6.18
N GLU A 148 4.92 -13.45 -5.93
CA GLU A 148 4.97 -14.76 -5.27
C GLU A 148 5.70 -15.80 -6.12
N THR A 149 5.28 -16.00 -7.37
CA THR A 149 5.95 -16.93 -8.29
C THR A 149 7.36 -16.48 -8.65
N PRO A 150 7.64 -15.21 -8.97
CA PRO A 150 9.02 -14.74 -9.17
C PRO A 150 9.92 -14.93 -7.96
N LEU A 151 9.42 -14.77 -6.73
CA LEU A 151 10.20 -15.03 -5.52
C LEU A 151 10.58 -16.51 -5.38
N VAL A 152 9.63 -17.41 -5.64
CA VAL A 152 9.93 -18.86 -5.69
C VAL A 152 10.99 -19.17 -6.74
N ASN A 153 10.85 -18.62 -7.95
CA ASN A 153 11.80 -18.85 -9.04
C ASN A 153 13.21 -18.31 -8.69
N LEU A 154 13.30 -17.15 -8.03
CA LEU A 154 14.57 -16.62 -7.54
C LEU A 154 15.23 -17.59 -6.55
N LEU A 155 14.48 -18.10 -5.59
CA LEU A 155 15.00 -19.04 -4.58
C LEU A 155 15.43 -20.38 -5.21
N ASP A 156 14.66 -20.89 -6.16
CA ASP A 156 15.03 -22.10 -6.92
C ASP A 156 16.33 -21.89 -7.71
N GLN A 157 16.52 -20.72 -8.31
CA GLN A 157 17.78 -20.38 -9.01
C GLN A 157 18.96 -20.29 -8.04
N LEU A 158 18.80 -19.59 -6.92
CA LEU A 158 19.85 -19.46 -5.89
C LEU A 158 20.22 -20.82 -5.29
N ALA A 159 19.26 -21.72 -5.09
CA ALA A 159 19.49 -23.08 -4.62
C ALA A 159 20.26 -23.92 -5.65
N ASN A 160 19.94 -23.81 -6.94
CA ASN A 160 20.57 -24.57 -8.01
C ASN A 160 22.00 -24.11 -8.30
N THR A 161 22.30 -22.81 -8.17
CA THR A 161 23.66 -22.27 -8.35
C THR A 161 24.64 -22.88 -7.33
N GLN A 162 24.16 -23.24 -6.13
CA GLN A 162 24.96 -23.91 -5.10
C GLN A 162 25.29 -25.38 -5.44
N SER A 163 24.41 -26.06 -6.20
CA SER A 163 24.62 -27.45 -6.60
C SER A 163 25.61 -27.56 -7.77
N ALA A 164 25.78 -26.48 -8.56
CA ALA A 164 26.65 -26.45 -9.73
C ALA A 164 28.14 -26.24 -9.38
N GLU A 165 28.49 -25.68 -8.22
CA GLU A 165 29.88 -25.52 -7.78
C GLU A 165 30.60 -26.87 -7.47
N ASN A 166 29.85 -27.96 -7.41
CA ASN A 166 30.40 -29.33 -7.24
C ASN A 166 30.57 -30.13 -8.56
N ILE A 167 30.36 -29.49 -9.73
CA ILE A 167 30.57 -30.09 -11.05
C ILE A 167 31.85 -29.53 -11.65
N PRO A 168 32.84 -30.36 -12.09
CA PRO A 168 34.06 -29.84 -12.69
C PRO A 168 33.75 -29.11 -14.00
N HIS A 169 34.32 -27.94 -14.13
CA HIS A 169 34.25 -26.96 -15.20
C HIS A 169 33.85 -27.50 -16.58
N SER A 170 32.63 -27.24 -16.99
CA SER A 170 32.23 -27.19 -18.40
C SER A 170 32.09 -25.74 -18.80
N THR A 171 32.99 -25.29 -19.69
CA THR A 171 33.01 -23.97 -20.29
C THR A 171 32.01 -23.90 -21.43
N ASP A 172 30.71 -23.85 -21.14
CA ASP A 172 29.68 -23.58 -22.14
C ASP A 172 28.97 -22.25 -21.81
N PRO A 173 29.21 -21.18 -22.62
CA PRO A 173 28.62 -19.87 -22.37
C PRO A 173 27.13 -19.79 -22.72
N ASP A 174 26.54 -20.82 -23.34
CA ASP A 174 25.15 -20.78 -23.81
C ASP A 174 24.10 -21.23 -22.76
N LEU A 175 24.51 -21.79 -21.63
CA LEU A 175 23.56 -22.25 -20.60
C LEU A 175 22.99 -21.11 -19.75
N ALA A 176 23.61 -19.92 -19.76
CA ALA A 176 23.17 -18.76 -18.97
C ALA A 176 22.07 -17.91 -19.67
N ALA A 177 21.70 -18.26 -20.90
CA ALA A 177 20.81 -17.44 -21.75
C ALA A 177 19.34 -17.90 -21.77
N GLN A 178 18.94 -18.94 -21.03
CA GLN A 178 17.60 -19.56 -21.15
C GLN A 178 16.69 -19.43 -19.95
N VAL A 179 16.81 -18.38 -19.13
CA VAL A 179 15.82 -18.15 -18.05
C VAL A 179 14.91 -16.98 -18.44
N GLU A 180 13.69 -17.31 -18.88
CA GLU A 180 12.62 -16.34 -19.16
C GLU A 180 12.36 -15.47 -17.92
N GLY A 181 12.56 -14.15 -18.02
CA GLY A 181 12.21 -13.18 -16.99
C GLY A 181 13.37 -12.49 -16.26
N VAL A 182 14.64 -12.78 -16.61
CA VAL A 182 15.79 -12.08 -16.03
C VAL A 182 16.27 -10.99 -16.98
N SER A 183 16.04 -9.73 -16.65
CA SER A 183 16.57 -8.57 -17.38
C SER A 183 17.91 -8.14 -16.79
N ARG A 184 18.96 -8.10 -17.63
CA ARG A 184 20.26 -7.49 -17.28
C ARG A 184 20.18 -5.97 -17.41
N ALA A 185 20.97 -5.23 -16.66
CA ALA A 185 21.05 -3.77 -16.67
C ALA A 185 21.38 -3.15 -18.05
N SER A 186 21.76 -3.94 -19.06
CA SER A 186 22.12 -3.50 -20.42
C SER A 186 21.05 -3.73 -21.50
N SER A 187 19.88 -4.32 -21.17
CA SER A 187 18.84 -4.57 -22.17
C SER A 187 17.43 -4.41 -21.58
N ILE A 188 17.02 -3.15 -21.42
CA ILE A 188 15.60 -2.83 -21.19
C ILE A 188 14.91 -2.85 -22.54
N THR A 189 14.49 -4.00 -23.01
CA THR A 189 13.62 -4.13 -24.18
C THR A 189 12.32 -4.79 -23.75
N GLN A 190 11.25 -4.02 -23.89
CA GLN A 190 9.81 -4.29 -23.87
C GLN A 190 9.25 -5.46 -23.04
N PRO A 191 8.15 -5.23 -22.31
CA PRO A 191 7.56 -6.19 -21.40
C PRO A 191 6.88 -7.33 -22.16
N PHE A 192 7.29 -8.56 -21.90
CA PHE A 192 6.56 -9.76 -22.30
C PHE A 192 5.27 -9.85 -21.45
N LEU A 193 4.15 -9.41 -22.04
CA LEU A 193 2.82 -9.61 -21.51
C LEU A 193 2.31 -10.98 -21.96
N LYS A 194 2.70 -12.05 -21.29
CA LYS A 194 1.89 -13.27 -21.35
C LYS A 194 0.59 -12.98 -20.60
N LYS A 195 -0.51 -12.94 -21.36
CA LYS A 195 -1.86 -12.77 -20.85
C LYS A 195 -2.18 -13.94 -19.94
N ILE A 196 -2.04 -13.78 -18.63
CA ILE A 196 -2.62 -14.74 -17.69
C ILE A 196 -4.13 -14.53 -17.75
N SER A 197 -4.79 -15.31 -18.62
CA SER A 197 -6.23 -15.33 -18.69
C SER A 197 -6.72 -16.31 -17.64
N TRP A 198 -7.27 -15.79 -16.54
CA TRP A 198 -8.03 -16.60 -15.60
C TRP A 198 -9.31 -17.10 -16.30
N PRO A 199 -9.64 -18.39 -16.20
CA PRO A 199 -10.88 -18.89 -16.82
C PRO A 199 -12.09 -18.27 -16.15
N SER A 200 -13.03 -17.78 -16.95
CA SER A 200 -14.28 -17.13 -16.56
C SER A 200 -15.30 -18.06 -15.87
N ASN A 201 -14.95 -19.30 -15.56
CA ASN A 201 -15.83 -20.27 -14.89
C ASN A 201 -15.22 -20.71 -13.55
N ALA A 202 -15.75 -20.16 -12.47
CA ALA A 202 -15.40 -20.34 -11.07
C ALA A 202 -15.67 -21.76 -10.49
N SER A 203 -15.71 -22.80 -11.28
CA SER A 203 -16.03 -24.16 -10.82
C SER A 203 -14.89 -25.18 -10.95
N LYS A 204 -13.67 -24.75 -11.37
CA LYS A 204 -12.49 -25.64 -11.36
C LYS A 204 -11.28 -24.92 -10.78
N PRO A 205 -10.59 -25.49 -9.80
CA PRO A 205 -9.34 -24.97 -9.28
C PRO A 205 -8.21 -25.35 -10.25
N ASN A 206 -8.14 -24.68 -11.39
CA ASN A 206 -7.05 -24.87 -12.34
C ASN A 206 -6.68 -23.53 -12.93
N THR A 207 -5.49 -23.10 -12.62
CA THR A 207 -4.78 -22.03 -13.32
C THR A 207 -4.41 -22.51 -14.71
N SER A 208 -4.25 -21.60 -15.66
CA SER A 208 -3.78 -21.91 -17.02
C SER A 208 -2.39 -22.58 -17.07
N ASP A 209 -1.64 -22.57 -15.96
CA ASP A 209 -0.28 -23.12 -15.85
C ASP A 209 -0.14 -24.17 -14.74
N GLY A 210 -1.24 -24.72 -14.21
CA GLY A 210 -1.20 -25.78 -13.18
C GLY A 210 -0.73 -25.33 -11.79
N VAL A 211 -0.53 -24.04 -11.55
CA VAL A 211 -0.17 -23.50 -10.23
C VAL A 211 -1.42 -23.39 -9.38
N ILE A 212 -1.46 -24.14 -8.29
CA ILE A 212 -2.50 -24.00 -7.26
C ILE A 212 -2.15 -22.77 -6.43
N PHE A 213 -3.02 -21.78 -6.38
CA PHE A 213 -2.84 -20.59 -5.53
C PHE A 213 -3.04 -21.01 -4.06
N PRO A 214 -1.99 -20.98 -3.22
CA PRO A 214 -2.11 -21.41 -1.83
C PRO A 214 -2.87 -20.38 -0.99
N THR A 215 -3.48 -20.88 0.08
CA THR A 215 -3.98 -19.98 1.13
C THR A 215 -2.81 -19.30 1.82
N PRO A 216 -2.88 -17.99 2.14
CA PRO A 216 -1.87 -17.30 2.93
C PRO A 216 -1.59 -18.05 4.24
N THR A 217 -0.33 -18.17 4.66
CA THR A 217 0.03 -18.80 5.92
C THR A 217 0.16 -17.77 7.02
N ARG A 218 -0.79 -17.75 7.95
CA ARG A 218 -0.87 -16.78 9.06
C ARG A 218 -0.16 -17.25 10.35
N THR A 219 0.10 -18.54 10.47
CA THR A 219 0.61 -19.17 11.70
C THR A 219 2.05 -18.80 12.06
N ARG A 220 2.79 -18.16 11.14
CA ARG A 220 4.16 -17.69 11.36
C ARG A 220 4.24 -16.22 11.73
N LEU A 221 3.11 -15.54 11.73
CA LEU A 221 3.02 -14.11 12.02
C LEU A 221 2.62 -13.87 13.48
N PRO A 222 2.94 -12.69 14.05
CA PRO A 222 2.45 -12.28 15.36
C PRO A 222 0.93 -12.39 15.49
N ALA A 223 0.43 -12.47 16.74
CA ALA A 223 -0.99 -12.60 17.01
C ALA A 223 -1.78 -11.39 16.49
N LEU A 224 -3.02 -11.60 16.03
CA LEU A 224 -3.88 -10.51 15.55
C LEU A 224 -4.13 -9.42 16.61
N SER A 225 -3.98 -9.75 17.89
CA SER A 225 -4.11 -8.80 19.00
C SER A 225 -3.04 -7.70 19.01
N GLU A 226 -1.91 -7.90 18.33
CA GLU A 226 -0.81 -6.93 18.24
C GLU A 226 -1.04 -5.85 17.18
N TYR A 227 -2.05 -6.03 16.34
CA TYR A 227 -2.34 -5.15 15.19
C TYR A 227 -3.49 -4.19 15.44
N ALA A 228 -3.76 -3.33 14.48
CA ALA A 228 -4.84 -2.36 14.52
C ALA A 228 -6.20 -3.03 14.78
N ARG A 229 -7.06 -2.32 15.51
CA ARG A 229 -8.37 -2.78 15.93
C ARG A 229 -9.48 -1.94 15.31
N LEU A 230 -10.67 -2.49 15.28
CA LEU A 230 -11.87 -1.74 14.95
C LEU A 230 -12.41 -1.10 16.25
N GLU A 231 -12.53 0.23 16.26
CA GLU A 231 -13.34 0.94 17.26
C GLU A 231 -14.79 1.00 16.78
N HIS A 232 -15.67 0.34 17.50
CA HIS A 232 -17.10 0.35 17.22
C HIS A 232 -17.93 0.27 18.49
N GLN A 233 -18.92 1.15 18.63
CA GLN A 233 -19.81 1.22 19.81
C GLN A 233 -19.06 1.33 21.15
N GLY A 234 -17.93 2.06 21.17
CA GLY A 234 -17.10 2.27 22.36
C GLY A 234 -16.26 1.07 22.78
N GLN A 235 -16.13 0.06 21.92
CA GLN A 235 -15.30 -1.13 22.12
C GLN A 235 -14.28 -1.29 21.00
N GLU A 236 -13.13 -1.89 21.34
CA GLU A 236 -12.12 -2.30 20.36
C GLU A 236 -12.27 -3.78 20.02
N HIS A 237 -12.22 -4.10 18.74
CA HIS A 237 -12.41 -5.46 18.23
C HIS A 237 -11.19 -5.91 17.41
N VAL A 238 -10.87 -7.20 17.47
CA VAL A 238 -9.80 -7.81 16.67
C VAL A 238 -10.24 -7.89 15.22
N VAL A 239 -9.32 -7.49 14.30
CA VAL A 239 -9.57 -7.39 12.88
C VAL A 239 -8.65 -8.32 12.10
N GLY A 240 -9.19 -9.01 11.09
CA GLY A 240 -8.43 -9.71 10.07
C GLY A 240 -8.31 -8.86 8.79
N TYR A 241 -7.24 -9.08 8.03
CA TYR A 241 -7.01 -8.40 6.75
C TYR A 241 -6.86 -9.43 5.63
N VAL A 242 -7.67 -9.31 4.59
CA VAL A 242 -7.72 -10.27 3.48
C VAL A 242 -7.83 -9.54 2.16
N GLU A 243 -7.12 -9.99 1.13
CA GLU A 243 -7.28 -9.52 -0.24
C GLU A 243 -8.14 -10.49 -1.06
N ALA A 244 -9.14 -9.98 -1.76
CA ALA A 244 -9.95 -10.74 -2.72
C ALA A 244 -9.55 -10.44 -4.18
N SER A 245 -8.83 -9.33 -4.39
CA SER A 245 -8.26 -8.94 -5.67
C SER A 245 -7.01 -8.07 -5.49
N ARG A 246 -6.20 -7.95 -6.54
CA ARG A 246 -5.02 -7.09 -6.59
C ARG A 246 -4.98 -6.30 -7.89
N GLY A 247 -4.42 -5.07 -7.86
CA GLY A 247 -4.46 -4.14 -8.98
C GLY A 247 -5.77 -3.37 -9.04
N CYS A 248 -5.97 -2.52 -10.05
CA CYS A 248 -7.15 -1.67 -10.19
C CYS A 248 -7.48 -1.43 -11.66
N LEU A 249 -8.77 -1.40 -12.02
CA LEU A 249 -9.26 -1.05 -13.36
C LEU A 249 -9.03 0.42 -13.73
N HIS A 250 -8.96 1.27 -12.71
CA HIS A 250 -8.85 2.70 -12.90
C HIS A 250 -7.41 3.15 -13.15
N THR A 251 -7.28 4.30 -13.81
CA THR A 251 -6.00 4.88 -14.26
C THR A 251 -5.78 6.28 -13.68
N CYS A 252 -6.21 6.52 -12.44
CA CYS A 252 -5.99 7.80 -11.76
C CYS A 252 -4.50 8.18 -11.75
N LEU A 253 -4.18 9.40 -12.16
CA LEU A 253 -2.80 9.79 -12.50
C LEU A 253 -1.82 9.79 -11.32
N HIS A 254 -2.30 10.06 -10.11
CA HIS A 254 -1.46 10.07 -8.89
C HIS A 254 -1.22 8.67 -8.31
N CYS A 255 -2.04 7.68 -8.70
CA CYS A 255 -2.06 6.37 -8.06
C CYS A 255 -0.82 5.52 -8.41
N PRO A 256 -0.05 5.02 -7.42
CA PRO A 256 1.14 4.21 -7.64
C PRO A 256 0.84 2.82 -8.24
N ILE A 257 -0.42 2.38 -8.20
CA ILE A 257 -0.86 1.11 -8.81
C ILE A 257 -0.83 1.20 -10.34
N VAL A 258 -1.11 2.37 -10.90
CA VAL A 258 -1.25 2.57 -12.34
C VAL A 258 0.03 2.25 -13.13
N PRO A 259 1.23 2.72 -12.76
CA PRO A 259 2.46 2.36 -13.47
C PRO A 259 2.72 0.85 -13.50
N VAL A 260 2.31 0.12 -12.47
CA VAL A 260 2.54 -1.32 -12.33
C VAL A 260 1.45 -2.15 -13.00
N TYR A 261 0.18 -1.83 -12.76
CA TYR A 261 -0.95 -2.65 -13.24
C TYR A 261 -1.63 -2.12 -14.51
N GLN A 262 -1.48 -0.83 -14.86
CA GLN A 262 -1.99 -0.18 -16.11
C GLN A 262 -3.47 -0.48 -16.38
N GLY A 263 -4.34 -0.28 -15.39
CA GLY A 263 -5.77 -0.53 -15.52
C GLY A 263 -6.15 -2.02 -15.54
N ARG A 264 -5.32 -2.90 -14.99
CA ARG A 264 -5.61 -4.34 -14.84
C ARG A 264 -5.74 -4.70 -13.37
N PHE A 265 -6.55 -5.72 -13.10
CA PHE A 265 -6.67 -6.31 -11.78
C PHE A 265 -6.80 -7.83 -11.89
N PHE A 266 -6.53 -8.53 -10.82
CA PHE A 266 -6.55 -9.99 -10.72
C PHE A 266 -7.44 -10.38 -9.54
N LEU A 267 -8.26 -11.41 -9.73
CA LEU A 267 -9.13 -11.96 -8.68
C LEU A 267 -8.44 -13.16 -8.03
N PHE A 268 -8.42 -13.20 -6.72
CA PHE A 268 -8.02 -14.39 -6.00
C PHE A 268 -9.15 -15.41 -5.98
N PRO A 269 -8.86 -16.74 -6.05
CA PRO A 269 -9.91 -17.74 -6.01
C PRO A 269 -10.73 -17.63 -4.71
N ALA A 270 -12.05 -17.56 -4.81
CA ALA A 270 -12.93 -17.41 -3.65
C ALA A 270 -12.70 -18.46 -2.54
N PRO A 271 -12.41 -19.75 -2.85
CA PRO A 271 -12.06 -20.73 -1.81
C PRO A 271 -10.80 -20.34 -1.01
N VAL A 272 -9.79 -19.72 -1.65
CA VAL A 272 -8.55 -19.25 -1.00
C VAL A 272 -8.87 -18.09 -0.06
N VAL A 273 -9.62 -17.09 -0.55
CA VAL A 273 -10.06 -15.94 0.24
C VAL A 273 -10.85 -16.39 1.47
N LEU A 274 -11.82 -17.29 1.30
CA LEU A 274 -12.62 -17.83 2.41
C LEU A 274 -11.79 -18.67 3.38
N ALA A 275 -10.77 -19.39 2.89
CA ALA A 275 -9.86 -20.12 3.76
C ALA A 275 -9.00 -19.19 4.62
N ASP A 276 -8.58 -18.04 4.06
CA ASP A 276 -7.85 -17.02 4.82
C ASP A 276 -8.75 -16.33 5.86
N ILE A 277 -10.00 -16.00 5.50
CA ILE A 277 -11.00 -15.49 6.46
C ILE A 277 -11.19 -16.46 7.64
N ARG A 278 -11.28 -17.77 7.39
CA ARG A 278 -11.39 -18.79 8.45
C ARG A 278 -10.19 -18.78 9.40
N GLN A 279 -8.97 -18.56 8.89
CA GLN A 279 -7.78 -18.43 9.74
C GLN A 279 -7.91 -17.22 10.68
N HIS A 280 -8.35 -16.07 10.16
CA HIS A 280 -8.56 -14.86 10.96
C HIS A 280 -9.66 -15.04 12.01
N VAL A 281 -10.81 -15.63 11.65
CA VAL A 281 -11.89 -15.91 12.61
C VAL A 281 -11.41 -16.88 13.69
N LYS A 282 -10.67 -17.92 13.32
CA LYS A 282 -10.05 -18.85 14.30
C LYS A 282 -9.07 -18.14 15.24
N ALA A 283 -8.39 -17.10 14.77
CA ALA A 283 -7.47 -16.27 15.55
C ALA A 283 -8.20 -15.18 16.36
N GLY A 284 -9.54 -15.13 16.35
CA GLY A 284 -10.36 -14.25 17.15
C GLY A 284 -10.86 -12.99 16.44
N ALA A 285 -10.68 -12.86 15.13
CA ALA A 285 -11.24 -11.74 14.39
C ALA A 285 -12.76 -11.77 14.37
N VAL A 286 -13.38 -10.62 14.65
CA VAL A 286 -14.82 -10.38 14.54
C VAL A 286 -15.17 -9.36 13.46
N HIS A 287 -14.15 -8.87 12.80
CA HIS A 287 -14.24 -7.95 11.66
C HIS A 287 -13.17 -8.28 10.63
N ILE A 288 -13.47 -8.09 9.34
CA ILE A 288 -12.53 -8.29 8.23
C ILE A 288 -12.43 -7.01 7.41
N THR A 289 -11.23 -6.47 7.30
CA THR A 289 -10.90 -5.47 6.27
C THR A 289 -10.58 -6.19 4.96
N LEU A 290 -11.35 -5.89 3.90
CA LEU A 290 -11.07 -6.36 2.55
C LEU A 290 -10.13 -5.36 1.88
N GLY A 291 -8.84 -5.72 1.82
CA GLY A 291 -7.72 -4.83 1.48
C GLY A 291 -7.51 -4.57 0.00
N ASP A 292 -8.50 -4.89 -0.83
CA ASP A 292 -8.48 -4.64 -2.27
C ASP A 292 -8.32 -3.13 -2.55
N PRO A 293 -7.51 -2.72 -3.55
CA PRO A 293 -7.43 -1.32 -3.94
C PRO A 293 -8.78 -0.72 -4.37
N ASP A 294 -9.65 -1.55 -4.94
CA ASP A 294 -11.06 -1.27 -5.19
C ASP A 294 -11.83 -2.59 -5.24
N PHE A 295 -12.53 -2.90 -4.17
CA PHE A 295 -13.25 -4.16 -4.00
C PHE A 295 -14.35 -4.38 -5.05
N LEU A 296 -14.93 -3.30 -5.57
CA LEU A 296 -15.97 -3.35 -6.60
C LEU A 296 -15.45 -3.32 -8.05
N ASN A 297 -14.14 -3.50 -8.28
CA ASN A 297 -13.60 -3.79 -9.61
C ASN A 297 -14.25 -5.05 -10.23
N GLY A 298 -14.51 -6.07 -9.38
CA GLY A 298 -15.18 -7.30 -9.76
C GLY A 298 -16.44 -7.56 -8.93
N PRO A 299 -17.55 -6.77 -9.07
CA PRO A 299 -18.65 -6.76 -8.12
C PRO A 299 -19.34 -8.12 -7.94
N GLY A 300 -19.42 -8.95 -8.98
CA GLY A 300 -19.98 -10.30 -8.89
C GLY A 300 -19.11 -11.22 -8.00
N HIS A 301 -17.78 -11.15 -8.13
CA HIS A 301 -16.85 -11.90 -7.30
C HIS A 301 -16.91 -11.43 -5.84
N SER A 302 -16.86 -10.12 -5.63
CA SER A 302 -16.91 -9.49 -4.33
C SER A 302 -18.18 -9.85 -3.55
N LEU A 303 -19.35 -9.74 -4.18
CA LEU A 303 -20.62 -10.11 -3.57
C LEU A 303 -20.69 -11.62 -3.25
N ASN A 304 -20.15 -12.48 -4.10
CA ASN A 304 -20.11 -13.92 -3.83
C ASN A 304 -19.26 -14.25 -2.59
N ILE A 305 -18.12 -13.57 -2.41
CA ILE A 305 -17.26 -13.74 -1.23
C ILE A 305 -18.01 -13.32 0.03
N VAL A 306 -18.56 -12.10 0.08
CA VAL A 306 -19.22 -11.61 1.30
C VAL A 306 -20.49 -12.37 1.64
N ARG A 307 -21.27 -12.84 0.63
CA ARG A 307 -22.41 -13.75 0.85
C ARG A 307 -21.97 -15.07 1.48
N ALA A 308 -20.88 -15.66 0.97
CA ALA A 308 -20.35 -16.93 1.49
C ALA A 308 -19.77 -16.73 2.90
N MET A 309 -19.07 -15.63 3.14
CA MET A 309 -18.55 -15.23 4.46
C MET A 309 -19.69 -15.08 5.46
N HIS A 310 -20.72 -14.29 5.15
CA HIS A 310 -21.87 -14.08 6.03
C HIS A 310 -22.66 -15.37 6.31
N LYS A 311 -22.82 -16.24 5.29
CA LYS A 311 -23.48 -17.54 5.47
C LYS A 311 -22.74 -18.43 6.47
N GLU A 312 -21.42 -18.39 6.48
CA GLU A 312 -20.58 -19.19 7.39
C GLU A 312 -20.42 -18.51 8.76
N PHE A 313 -20.29 -17.17 8.77
CA PHE A 313 -20.05 -16.35 9.95
C PHE A 313 -21.07 -15.18 10.02
N PRO A 314 -22.32 -15.39 10.42
CA PRO A 314 -23.37 -14.37 10.36
C PRO A 314 -23.13 -13.11 11.20
N HIS A 315 -22.24 -13.19 12.21
CA HIS A 315 -21.91 -12.06 13.09
C HIS A 315 -20.63 -11.34 12.69
N LEU A 316 -19.92 -11.85 11.67
CA LEU A 316 -18.69 -11.23 11.18
C LEU A 316 -19.04 -9.97 10.40
N THR A 317 -18.44 -8.86 10.77
CA THR A 317 -18.60 -7.58 10.08
C THR A 317 -17.41 -7.34 9.14
N PHE A 318 -17.52 -6.36 8.24
CA PHE A 318 -16.43 -6.03 7.32
C PHE A 318 -16.47 -4.58 6.85
N ASP A 319 -15.34 -4.15 6.32
CA ASP A 319 -15.16 -2.93 5.54
C ASP A 319 -14.37 -3.22 4.25
N PHE A 320 -14.37 -2.25 3.35
CA PHE A 320 -13.59 -2.33 2.11
C PHE A 320 -13.34 -0.94 1.53
N THR A 321 -12.36 -0.88 0.60
CA THR A 321 -12.09 0.31 -0.20
C THR A 321 -12.79 0.23 -1.56
N THR A 322 -13.40 1.32 -2.00
CA THR A 322 -13.92 1.46 -3.38
C THR A 322 -14.00 2.92 -3.82
N LYS A 323 -14.02 3.15 -5.13
CA LYS A 323 -14.18 4.49 -5.71
C LYS A 323 -15.62 5.01 -5.60
N ILE A 324 -15.76 6.33 -5.55
CA ILE A 324 -17.06 7.03 -5.60
C ILE A 324 -17.88 6.58 -6.82
N GLU A 325 -17.26 6.47 -7.99
CA GLU A 325 -17.93 5.98 -9.21
C GLU A 325 -18.59 4.61 -9.03
N HIS A 326 -17.93 3.69 -8.32
CA HIS A 326 -18.47 2.36 -8.06
C HIS A 326 -19.61 2.38 -7.04
N ILE A 327 -19.57 3.28 -6.05
CA ILE A 327 -20.69 3.49 -5.12
C ILE A 327 -21.93 3.89 -5.91
N LEU A 328 -21.81 4.88 -6.79
CA LEU A 328 -22.92 5.35 -7.63
C LEU A 328 -23.41 4.29 -8.60
N LYS A 329 -22.50 3.60 -9.29
CA LYS A 329 -22.80 2.59 -10.29
C LYS A 329 -23.49 1.36 -9.69
N HIS A 330 -23.10 0.96 -8.49
CA HIS A 330 -23.58 -0.24 -7.81
C HIS A 330 -24.46 0.07 -6.60
N GLN A 331 -25.12 1.23 -6.57
CA GLN A 331 -25.91 1.71 -5.41
C GLN A 331 -26.92 0.67 -4.90
N ALA A 332 -27.53 -0.13 -5.78
CA ALA A 332 -28.48 -1.17 -5.40
C ALA A 332 -27.87 -2.30 -4.53
N ALA A 333 -26.55 -2.54 -4.65
CA ALA A 333 -25.87 -3.57 -3.88
C ALA A 333 -25.62 -3.17 -2.42
N PHE A 334 -25.58 -1.88 -2.10
CA PHE A 334 -25.21 -1.42 -0.76
C PHE A 334 -26.24 -1.77 0.31
N LYS A 335 -27.53 -1.89 -0.05
CA LYS A 335 -28.55 -2.41 0.86
C LYS A 335 -28.25 -3.85 1.27
N GLU A 336 -27.84 -4.69 0.34
CA GLU A 336 -27.46 -6.06 0.62
C GLU A 336 -26.13 -6.11 1.41
N LEU A 337 -25.11 -5.32 1.02
CA LEU A 337 -23.83 -5.24 1.72
C LEU A 337 -24.02 -4.85 3.19
N SER A 338 -24.90 -3.90 3.50
CA SER A 338 -25.27 -3.55 4.87
C SER A 338 -25.85 -4.74 5.63
N GLN A 339 -26.78 -5.47 5.02
CA GLN A 339 -27.39 -6.66 5.63
C GLN A 339 -26.40 -7.80 5.85
N LEU A 340 -25.34 -7.86 5.02
CA LEU A 340 -24.26 -8.84 5.15
C LEU A 340 -23.18 -8.43 6.16
N GLY A 341 -23.30 -7.26 6.80
CA GLY A 341 -22.40 -6.81 7.88
C GLY A 341 -21.37 -5.76 7.48
N CYS A 342 -21.52 -5.07 6.33
CA CYS A 342 -20.67 -3.95 5.99
C CYS A 342 -20.92 -2.78 6.94
N LEU A 343 -19.86 -2.32 7.67
CA LEU A 343 -19.97 -1.21 8.61
C LEU A 343 -19.61 0.12 7.97
N PHE A 344 -18.53 0.17 7.21
CA PHE A 344 -18.06 1.38 6.55
C PHE A 344 -17.36 1.05 5.22
N VAL A 345 -17.22 2.08 4.41
CA VAL A 345 -16.51 2.04 3.12
C VAL A 345 -15.49 3.17 3.11
N ILE A 346 -14.24 2.81 2.87
CA ILE A 346 -13.18 3.79 2.59
C ILE A 346 -13.28 4.17 1.11
N SER A 347 -13.26 5.45 0.81
CA SER A 347 -13.23 5.91 -0.57
C SER A 347 -12.21 7.01 -0.80
N ALA A 348 -11.39 6.83 -1.82
CA ALA A 348 -10.39 7.78 -2.26
C ALA A 348 -11.07 9.01 -2.92
N VAL A 349 -11.61 9.89 -2.08
CA VAL A 349 -12.24 11.17 -2.46
C VAL A 349 -11.20 12.13 -3.00
N GLU A 350 -10.02 12.17 -2.38
CA GLU A 350 -8.85 13.00 -2.60
C GLU A 350 -9.09 14.49 -2.36
N SER A 351 -10.15 15.09 -2.93
CA SER A 351 -10.43 16.52 -2.79
C SER A 351 -11.91 16.83 -3.02
N PHE A 352 -12.37 17.95 -2.49
CA PHE A 352 -13.67 18.56 -2.83
C PHE A 352 -13.55 19.64 -3.93
N SER A 353 -12.33 19.91 -4.44
CA SER A 353 -12.09 20.83 -5.55
C SER A 353 -12.19 20.14 -6.89
N GLU A 354 -13.10 20.58 -7.76
CA GLU A 354 -13.27 20.07 -9.13
C GLU A 354 -11.96 20.16 -9.94
N THR A 355 -11.18 21.23 -9.72
CA THR A 355 -9.88 21.42 -10.36
C THR A 355 -8.90 20.31 -9.96
N VAL A 356 -8.80 20.00 -8.67
CA VAL A 356 -7.93 18.93 -8.18
C VAL A 356 -8.38 17.57 -8.70
N LEU A 357 -9.68 17.26 -8.63
CA LEU A 357 -10.26 16.01 -9.12
C LEU A 357 -9.96 15.78 -10.61
N MET A 358 -10.07 16.84 -11.42
CA MET A 358 -9.74 16.82 -12.85
C MET A 358 -8.25 16.54 -13.07
N HIS A 359 -7.34 17.19 -12.31
CA HIS A 359 -5.89 17.00 -12.44
C HIS A 359 -5.43 15.59 -12.01
N LEU A 360 -6.15 14.98 -11.10
CA LEU A 360 -5.88 13.61 -10.65
C LEU A 360 -6.56 12.54 -11.54
N ASP A 361 -7.39 12.94 -12.50
CA ASP A 361 -8.24 12.06 -13.33
C ASP A 361 -9.07 11.10 -12.46
N LYS A 362 -9.81 11.66 -11.50
CA LYS A 362 -10.55 10.86 -10.51
C LYS A 362 -11.83 10.24 -11.05
N GLY A 363 -12.42 10.81 -12.11
CA GLY A 363 -13.65 10.31 -12.73
C GLY A 363 -14.93 10.58 -11.95
N HIS A 364 -14.89 11.40 -10.88
CA HIS A 364 -16.05 11.83 -10.11
C HIS A 364 -15.95 13.33 -9.79
N THR A 365 -17.10 13.93 -9.46
CA THR A 365 -17.27 15.33 -9.10
C THR A 365 -17.52 15.49 -7.60
N ARG A 366 -17.45 16.73 -7.10
CA ARG A 366 -17.89 17.08 -5.74
C ARG A 366 -19.33 16.63 -5.46
N HIS A 367 -20.22 16.83 -6.41
CA HIS A 367 -21.63 16.41 -6.28
C HIS A 367 -21.74 14.87 -6.10
N ASP A 368 -20.95 14.12 -6.84
CA ASP A 368 -20.92 12.65 -6.75
C ASP A 368 -20.48 12.16 -5.37
N ILE A 369 -19.55 12.87 -4.71
CA ILE A 369 -19.09 12.54 -3.36
C ILE A 369 -20.24 12.59 -2.36
N PHE A 370 -21.00 13.70 -2.35
CA PHE A 370 -22.11 13.86 -1.41
C PHE A 370 -23.26 12.92 -1.74
N LYS A 371 -23.53 12.68 -3.03
CA LYS A 371 -24.50 11.66 -3.44
C LYS A 371 -24.12 10.25 -2.98
N ALA A 372 -22.85 9.90 -3.09
CA ALA A 372 -22.34 8.60 -2.58
C ALA A 372 -22.47 8.53 -1.05
N HIS A 373 -22.16 9.62 -0.33
CA HIS A 373 -22.36 9.71 1.11
C HIS A 373 -23.84 9.48 1.49
N ASP A 374 -24.78 10.12 0.81
CA ASP A 374 -26.22 9.96 1.08
C ASP A 374 -26.70 8.52 0.79
N ILE A 375 -26.22 7.90 -0.29
CA ILE A 375 -26.53 6.48 -0.60
C ILE A 375 -26.08 5.58 0.55
N LEU A 376 -24.85 5.67 0.99
CA LEU A 376 -24.30 4.83 2.06
C LEU A 376 -25.02 5.09 3.38
N ARG A 377 -25.20 6.36 3.76
CA ARG A 377 -25.92 6.75 4.97
C ARG A 377 -27.34 6.22 5.00
N SER A 378 -28.06 6.21 3.85
CA SER A 378 -29.44 5.72 3.76
C SER A 378 -29.60 4.24 4.10
N VAL A 379 -28.52 3.46 4.01
CA VAL A 379 -28.48 2.03 4.32
C VAL A 379 -27.68 1.70 5.59
N GLY A 380 -27.23 2.73 6.35
CA GLY A 380 -26.51 2.57 7.60
C GLY A 380 -25.02 2.22 7.45
N ILE A 381 -24.43 2.45 6.28
CA ILE A 381 -22.99 2.28 6.03
C ILE A 381 -22.32 3.66 6.15
N THR A 382 -21.20 3.73 6.85
CA THR A 382 -20.40 4.97 6.96
C THR A 382 -19.50 5.13 5.75
N LEU A 383 -19.51 6.31 5.11
CA LEU A 383 -18.43 6.70 4.18
C LEU A 383 -17.25 7.24 4.98
N ARG A 384 -16.05 6.71 4.72
CA ARG A 384 -14.78 7.24 5.26
C ARG A 384 -13.94 7.79 4.11
N PRO A 385 -13.99 9.10 3.85
CA PRO A 385 -13.20 9.74 2.80
C PRO A 385 -11.70 9.71 3.13
N SER A 386 -10.86 9.30 2.18
CA SER A 386 -9.44 9.64 2.20
C SER A 386 -9.16 10.84 1.32
N LEU A 387 -8.23 11.70 1.76
CA LEU A 387 -7.94 12.98 1.13
C LEU A 387 -6.45 13.08 0.78
N VAL A 388 -6.16 13.77 -0.31
CA VAL A 388 -4.87 14.38 -0.62
C VAL A 388 -5.08 15.88 -0.55
N ALA A 389 -5.06 16.42 0.67
CA ALA A 389 -5.51 17.77 0.97
C ALA A 389 -4.62 18.86 0.34
N PHE A 390 -3.29 18.58 0.24
CA PHE A 390 -2.31 19.49 -0.34
C PHE A 390 -1.81 18.94 -1.68
N THR A 391 -2.18 19.64 -2.76
CA THR A 391 -1.69 19.42 -4.12
C THR A 391 -1.23 20.74 -4.72
N PRO A 392 -0.45 20.78 -5.80
CA PRO A 392 -0.07 22.06 -6.46
C PRO A 392 -1.25 22.87 -6.98
N TRP A 393 -2.43 22.25 -7.09
CA TRP A 393 -3.66 22.87 -7.61
C TRP A 393 -4.66 23.23 -6.50
N THR A 394 -4.40 22.86 -5.25
CA THR A 394 -5.27 23.18 -4.10
C THR A 394 -5.05 24.64 -3.71
N THR A 395 -6.00 25.53 -3.98
CA THR A 395 -5.88 26.92 -3.51
C THR A 395 -6.25 27.05 -2.03
N LEU A 396 -5.87 28.17 -1.40
CA LEU A 396 -6.22 28.44 0.00
C LEU A 396 -7.75 28.50 0.18
N GLU A 397 -8.47 29.03 -0.82
CA GLU A 397 -9.93 29.06 -0.83
C GLU A 397 -10.52 27.65 -0.89
N ASN A 398 -9.98 26.75 -1.75
CA ASN A 398 -10.43 25.35 -1.82
C ASN A 398 -10.18 24.63 -0.50
N TYR A 399 -9.03 24.88 0.12
CA TYR A 399 -8.69 24.26 1.39
C TYR A 399 -9.59 24.77 2.53
N THR A 400 -9.91 26.06 2.56
CA THR A 400 -10.88 26.66 3.51
C THR A 400 -12.29 26.12 3.29
N GLU A 401 -12.75 26.06 2.03
CA GLU A 401 -14.06 25.54 1.65
C GLU A 401 -14.23 24.08 2.07
N MET A 402 -13.16 23.27 2.01
CA MET A 402 -13.17 21.88 2.44
C MET A 402 -13.67 21.73 3.89
N PHE A 403 -13.20 22.55 4.83
CA PHE A 403 -13.65 22.52 6.22
C PHE A 403 -15.14 22.84 6.35
N ALA A 404 -15.59 23.86 5.65
CA ALA A 404 -17.01 24.23 5.65
C ALA A 404 -17.91 23.11 5.10
N LEU A 405 -17.49 22.43 4.03
CA LEU A 405 -18.22 21.31 3.44
C LEU A 405 -18.25 20.09 4.37
N ILE A 406 -17.13 19.77 5.03
CA ILE A 406 -17.03 18.66 5.98
C ILE A 406 -17.99 18.88 7.16
N ASP A 407 -18.01 20.08 7.73
CA ASP A 407 -18.93 20.44 8.82
C ASP A 407 -20.40 20.40 8.36
N GLN A 408 -20.70 21.05 7.24
CA GLN A 408 -22.05 21.10 6.66
C GLN A 408 -22.66 19.71 6.41
N HIS A 409 -21.84 18.75 5.97
CA HIS A 409 -22.31 17.41 5.64
C HIS A 409 -22.14 16.38 6.78
N GLY A 410 -21.67 16.82 7.97
CA GLY A 410 -21.51 15.97 9.14
C GLY A 410 -20.44 14.89 8.97
N LEU A 411 -19.34 15.21 8.28
CA LEU A 411 -18.26 14.29 7.95
C LEU A 411 -17.07 14.36 8.92
N ILE A 412 -17.12 15.22 9.96
CA ILE A 412 -16.00 15.44 10.89
C ILE A 412 -15.50 14.12 11.49
N ASP A 413 -16.38 13.30 12.03
CA ASP A 413 -16.02 12.00 12.63
C ASP A 413 -15.74 10.89 11.59
N CYS A 414 -15.99 11.16 10.31
CA CYS A 414 -15.75 10.22 9.21
C CYS A 414 -14.34 10.36 8.60
N ILE A 415 -13.63 11.46 8.90
CA ILE A 415 -12.32 11.78 8.33
C ILE A 415 -11.30 11.81 9.46
N ASP A 416 -10.26 10.98 9.37
CA ASP A 416 -9.19 10.99 10.36
C ASP A 416 -8.35 12.26 10.23
N PRO A 417 -7.93 12.90 11.36
CA PRO A 417 -7.21 14.17 11.31
C PRO A 417 -5.97 14.20 10.42
N VAL A 418 -5.28 13.08 10.28
CA VAL A 418 -4.10 12.94 9.41
C VAL A 418 -4.42 13.29 7.96
N GLN A 419 -5.65 13.04 7.49
CA GLN A 419 -6.09 13.31 6.11
C GLN A 419 -6.01 14.80 5.76
N TYR A 420 -6.15 15.69 6.73
CA TYR A 420 -6.03 17.14 6.52
C TYR A 420 -4.60 17.60 6.24
N SER A 421 -3.59 16.80 6.60
CA SER A 421 -2.17 17.14 6.41
C SER A 421 -1.53 16.47 5.20
N VAL A 422 -2.22 15.51 4.55
CA VAL A 422 -1.64 14.71 3.46
C VAL A 422 -1.28 15.59 2.27
N ARG A 423 -0.01 15.52 1.88
CA ARG A 423 0.56 16.19 0.70
C ARG A 423 0.71 15.17 -0.43
N LEU A 424 0.44 15.60 -1.67
CA LEU A 424 0.55 14.76 -2.85
C LEU A 424 1.96 14.19 -3.00
N LEU A 425 2.06 12.87 -2.94
CA LEU A 425 3.28 12.12 -3.19
C LEU A 425 3.43 11.86 -4.69
N VAL A 426 4.61 12.15 -5.25
CA VAL A 426 4.93 11.89 -6.66
C VAL A 426 6.13 10.94 -6.74
N PRO A 427 5.90 9.61 -6.68
CA PRO A 427 6.98 8.64 -6.75
C PRO A 427 7.54 8.51 -8.18
N PRO A 428 8.71 7.90 -8.36
CA PRO A 428 9.20 7.51 -9.67
C PRO A 428 8.16 6.70 -10.44
N GLY A 429 8.04 6.94 -11.74
CA GLY A 429 7.06 6.25 -12.58
C GLY A 429 5.61 6.71 -12.42
N SER A 430 5.31 7.69 -11.57
CA SER A 430 3.96 8.27 -11.44
C SER A 430 3.43 8.72 -12.80
N ALA A 431 2.16 8.42 -13.12
CA ALA A 431 1.52 8.87 -14.35
C ALA A 431 1.34 10.40 -14.41
N LEU A 432 1.45 11.10 -13.28
CA LEU A 432 1.51 12.57 -13.24
C LEU A 432 2.75 13.15 -13.93
N LEU A 433 3.84 12.39 -14.06
CA LEU A 433 5.07 12.82 -14.74
C LEU A 433 4.91 12.84 -16.25
N THR A 434 4.03 11.99 -16.79
CA THR A 434 3.75 11.83 -18.22
C THR A 434 2.25 11.80 -18.49
N PRO A 435 1.50 12.87 -18.11
CA PRO A 435 0.06 12.90 -18.26
C PRO A 435 -0.34 12.90 -19.75
N PRO A 436 -1.58 12.57 -20.11
CA PRO A 436 -2.10 12.73 -21.45
C PRO A 436 -1.89 14.15 -21.99
N LYS A 437 -1.68 14.32 -23.29
CA LYS A 437 -1.47 15.64 -23.93
C LYS A 437 -2.62 16.63 -23.70
N THR A 438 -3.80 16.12 -23.43
CA THR A 438 -5.01 16.91 -23.11
C THR A 438 -5.07 17.39 -21.66
N HIS A 439 -4.11 16.97 -20.80
CA HIS A 439 -4.08 17.37 -19.40
C HIS A 439 -3.83 18.89 -19.28
N PRO A 440 -4.66 19.62 -18.53
CA PRO A 440 -4.66 21.09 -18.58
C PRO A 440 -3.40 21.71 -17.99
N THR A 441 -2.83 21.12 -16.92
CA THR A 441 -1.66 21.67 -16.24
C THR A 441 -0.73 20.53 -15.81
N PRO A 442 0.35 20.27 -16.56
CA PRO A 442 1.28 19.20 -16.25
C PRO A 442 1.95 19.40 -14.89
N MET A 443 2.12 18.31 -14.13
CA MET A 443 2.83 18.31 -12.85
C MET A 443 4.26 18.84 -12.99
N ALA A 444 4.90 18.63 -14.14
CA ALA A 444 6.28 19.00 -14.42
C ALA A 444 6.66 20.46 -14.12
N GLN A 445 5.69 21.40 -14.21
CA GLN A 445 5.96 22.82 -13.93
C GLN A 445 6.15 23.13 -12.44
N PHE A 446 5.72 22.23 -11.55
CA PHE A 446 5.84 22.39 -10.10
C PHE A 446 6.98 21.57 -9.50
N LEU A 447 7.54 20.63 -10.31
CA LEU A 447 8.58 19.73 -9.84
C LEU A 447 9.93 20.45 -9.75
N GLU A 448 10.65 20.16 -8.67
CA GLU A 448 12.06 20.53 -8.51
C GLU A 448 12.93 19.35 -8.93
N SER A 449 13.46 18.61 -7.98
CA SER A 449 14.35 17.46 -8.19
C SER A 449 13.76 16.19 -7.60
N MET A 450 14.27 15.05 -8.08
CA MET A 450 14.05 13.79 -7.41
C MET A 450 14.86 13.74 -6.11
N ASP A 451 14.19 13.56 -4.99
CA ASP A 451 14.82 13.24 -3.70
C ASP A 451 14.94 11.71 -3.59
N GLN A 452 16.17 11.23 -3.79
CA GLN A 452 16.43 9.78 -3.76
C GLN A 452 16.27 9.18 -2.36
N GLN A 453 16.50 9.96 -1.29
CA GLN A 453 16.34 9.48 0.08
C GLN A 453 14.86 9.37 0.48
N LYS A 454 14.03 10.22 -0.11
CA LYS A 454 12.58 10.23 0.11
C LYS A 454 11.80 9.48 -0.95
N PHE A 455 12.45 8.93 -1.97
CA PHE A 455 11.82 8.17 -3.06
C PHE A 455 10.67 8.91 -3.76
N GLN A 456 10.80 10.24 -3.91
CA GLN A 456 9.77 11.08 -4.50
C GLN A 456 10.35 12.30 -5.20
N TYR A 457 9.59 12.84 -6.15
CA TYR A 457 9.87 14.15 -6.70
C TYR A 457 9.38 15.23 -5.75
N ILE A 458 10.27 16.17 -5.42
CA ILE A 458 9.92 17.36 -4.64
C ILE A 458 9.17 18.32 -5.54
N TRP A 459 8.16 18.95 -4.99
CA TRP A 459 7.41 20.00 -5.65
C TRP A 459 7.11 21.16 -4.69
N THR A 460 6.98 22.36 -5.24
CA THR A 460 6.68 23.59 -4.47
C THR A 460 5.35 24.15 -4.92
N HIS A 461 4.53 24.58 -3.97
CA HIS A 461 3.23 25.15 -4.27
C HIS A 461 3.39 26.57 -4.85
N PRO A 462 2.59 26.97 -5.89
CA PRO A 462 2.64 28.33 -6.46
C PRO A 462 2.37 29.44 -5.46
N ASP A 463 1.50 29.19 -4.46
CA ASP A 463 1.29 30.08 -3.32
C ASP A 463 2.11 29.58 -2.11
N PRO A 464 3.16 30.30 -1.68
CA PRO A 464 4.03 29.85 -0.58
C PRO A 464 3.32 29.77 0.78
N ARG A 465 2.13 30.40 0.92
CA ARG A 465 1.31 30.26 2.12
C ARG A 465 0.84 28.81 2.30
N MET A 466 0.58 28.09 1.19
CA MET A 466 0.12 26.70 1.24
C MET A 466 1.19 25.75 1.78
N ASP A 467 2.46 25.93 1.40
CA ASP A 467 3.57 25.10 1.95
C ASP A 467 3.79 25.39 3.44
N SER A 468 3.64 26.66 3.86
CA SER A 468 3.73 27.03 5.27
C SER A 468 2.54 26.48 6.07
N LEU A 469 1.33 26.58 5.53
CA LEU A 469 0.10 26.05 6.12
C LEU A 469 0.19 24.52 6.27
N GLN A 470 0.66 23.80 5.26
CA GLN A 470 0.81 22.34 5.32
C GLN A 470 1.70 21.92 6.51
N LYS A 471 2.84 22.58 6.71
CA LYS A 471 3.73 22.30 7.86
C LYS A 471 3.04 22.59 9.20
N ALA A 472 2.31 23.69 9.30
CA ALA A 472 1.58 24.07 10.51
C ALA A 472 0.46 23.06 10.82
N VAL A 473 -0.32 22.67 9.81
CA VAL A 473 -1.37 21.63 9.93
C VAL A 473 -0.77 20.30 10.37
N THR A 474 0.33 19.87 9.75
CA THR A 474 1.03 18.63 10.14
C THR A 474 1.43 18.66 11.61
N THR A 475 2.00 19.77 12.07
CA THR A 475 2.40 19.95 13.47
C THR A 475 1.20 19.83 14.43
N VAL A 476 0.06 20.46 14.08
CA VAL A 476 -1.16 20.36 14.90
C VAL A 476 -1.65 18.91 14.95
N VAL A 477 -1.72 18.23 13.81
CA VAL A 477 -2.18 16.84 13.69
C VAL A 477 -1.29 15.90 14.50
N GLU A 478 0.04 15.99 14.38
CA GLU A 478 0.97 15.16 15.13
C GLU A 478 0.83 15.36 16.65
N ASN A 479 0.71 16.60 17.10
CA ASN A 479 0.54 16.94 18.51
C ASN A 479 -0.80 16.41 19.04
N SER A 480 -1.89 16.57 18.28
CA SER A 480 -3.21 16.05 18.61
C SER A 480 -3.23 14.52 18.71
N THR A 481 -2.55 13.84 17.77
CA THR A 481 -2.41 12.38 17.79
C THR A 481 -1.65 11.89 19.03
N LYS A 482 -0.50 12.53 19.36
CA LYS A 482 0.27 12.21 20.57
C LYS A 482 -0.54 12.44 21.85
N ALA A 483 -1.36 13.51 21.89
CA ALA A 483 -2.23 13.84 23.01
C ALA A 483 -3.51 13.00 23.05
N LYS A 484 -3.77 12.15 22.05
CA LYS A 484 -5.05 11.43 21.87
C LYS A 484 -6.26 12.36 21.95
N GLU A 485 -6.11 13.54 21.32
CA GLU A 485 -7.16 14.57 21.30
C GLU A 485 -8.38 14.06 20.52
N ASP A 486 -9.57 14.55 20.89
CA ASP A 486 -10.79 14.30 20.15
C ASP A 486 -10.68 14.83 18.71
N PRO A 487 -10.98 14.02 17.66
CA PRO A 487 -10.92 14.45 16.27
C PRO A 487 -11.71 15.73 15.96
N GLU A 488 -12.84 15.96 16.64
CA GLU A 488 -13.64 17.17 16.47
C GLU A 488 -12.90 18.41 17.01
N HIS A 489 -12.19 18.31 18.15
CA HIS A 489 -11.34 19.38 18.65
C HIS A 489 -10.21 19.70 17.67
N THR A 490 -9.54 18.67 17.20
CA THR A 490 -8.48 18.82 16.20
C THR A 490 -9.01 19.49 14.93
N PHE A 491 -10.20 19.08 14.45
CA PHE A 491 -10.83 19.66 13.27
C PHE A 491 -11.05 21.16 13.41
N TYR A 492 -11.65 21.63 14.51
CA TYR A 492 -11.93 23.06 14.69
C TYR A 492 -10.66 23.87 14.90
N ARG A 493 -9.64 23.34 15.59
CA ARG A 493 -8.32 23.99 15.69
C ARG A 493 -7.64 24.15 14.33
N LEU A 494 -7.76 23.16 13.47
CA LEU A 494 -7.26 23.24 12.11
C LEU A 494 -8.03 24.27 11.29
N TRP A 495 -9.35 24.29 11.43
CA TRP A 495 -10.18 25.25 10.69
C TRP A 495 -9.89 26.72 11.11
N GLU A 496 -9.67 26.96 12.41
CA GLU A 496 -9.24 28.27 12.93
C GLU A 496 -7.88 28.67 12.33
N LEU A 497 -6.89 27.80 12.34
CA LEU A 497 -5.57 28.01 11.73
C LEU A 497 -5.68 28.36 10.23
N VAL A 498 -6.56 27.68 9.50
CA VAL A 498 -6.82 27.93 8.08
C VAL A 498 -7.49 29.29 7.87
N ALA A 499 -8.49 29.62 8.69
CA ALA A 499 -9.17 30.90 8.64
C ALA A 499 -8.19 32.08 8.88
N ASP A 500 -7.34 31.98 9.89
CA ASP A 500 -6.29 32.96 10.19
C ASP A 500 -5.33 33.13 9.01
N THR A 501 -4.89 32.04 8.40
CA THR A 501 -4.01 32.05 7.21
C THR A 501 -4.67 32.71 6.01
N ALA A 502 -5.99 32.55 5.88
CA ALA A 502 -6.80 33.18 4.83
C ALA A 502 -7.22 34.62 5.14
N GLY A 503 -6.93 35.11 6.34
CA GLY A 503 -7.39 36.46 6.80
C GLY A 503 -8.90 36.54 7.00
N LEU A 504 -9.54 35.40 7.35
CA LEU A 504 -10.98 35.32 7.58
C LEU A 504 -11.28 35.32 9.09
N ASP A 505 -12.39 35.90 9.47
CA ASP A 505 -12.89 35.85 10.84
C ASP A 505 -13.54 34.45 11.09
N PHE A 506 -12.87 33.62 11.85
CA PHE A 506 -13.34 32.28 12.19
C PHE A 506 -14.71 32.31 12.90
N ALA A 507 -14.97 33.29 13.76
CA ALA A 507 -16.26 33.41 14.44
C ALA A 507 -17.43 33.63 13.46
N SER A 508 -17.16 34.22 12.29
CA SER A 508 -18.16 34.39 11.22
C SER A 508 -18.40 33.10 10.41
N LEU A 509 -17.39 32.20 10.36
CA LEU A 509 -17.46 30.93 9.63
C LEU A 509 -18.12 29.83 10.47
N ASN A 510 -17.96 29.90 11.79
CA ASN A 510 -18.41 28.87 12.71
C ASN A 510 -19.61 29.34 13.54
N LYS A 511 -20.77 28.77 13.25
CA LYS A 511 -21.99 29.01 14.06
C LYS A 511 -21.92 28.14 15.32
N ALA A 512 -21.31 28.66 16.39
CA ALA A 512 -21.32 28.13 17.76
C ALA A 512 -21.16 26.58 17.84
N VAL A 513 -19.93 26.14 17.97
CA VAL A 513 -19.61 24.73 18.21
C VAL A 513 -20.23 24.28 19.51
N SER A 514 -21.30 23.50 19.44
CA SER A 514 -21.80 22.73 20.57
C SER A 514 -21.16 21.35 20.48
N MET A 515 -19.97 21.20 21.07
CA MET A 515 -19.33 19.89 21.17
C MET A 515 -20.21 18.96 21.99
N ASN A 516 -20.62 17.83 21.41
CA ASN A 516 -21.36 16.81 22.12
C ASN A 516 -20.42 15.64 22.48
N PRO A 517 -19.92 15.60 23.73
CA PRO A 517 -19.02 14.52 24.15
C PRO A 517 -19.70 13.13 24.18
N SER A 518 -21.04 13.11 24.11
CA SER A 518 -21.85 11.88 24.10
C SER A 518 -22.22 11.44 22.69
N ARG A 519 -21.65 12.05 21.64
CA ARG A 519 -21.94 11.65 20.26
C ARG A 519 -21.43 10.23 19.98
N VAL A 520 -22.24 9.46 19.29
CA VAL A 520 -21.82 8.13 18.81
C VAL A 520 -20.91 8.30 17.61
N ARG A 521 -19.65 7.93 17.76
CA ARG A 521 -18.69 7.96 16.65
C ARG A 521 -18.95 6.80 15.67
N PRO A 522 -18.80 7.03 14.37
CA PRO A 522 -18.89 5.97 13.39
C PRO A 522 -17.75 4.95 13.58
N PRO A 523 -17.92 3.71 13.08
CA PRO A 523 -16.89 2.69 13.15
C PRO A 523 -15.63 3.15 12.41
N ARG A 524 -14.44 2.85 12.99
CA ARG A 524 -13.14 3.21 12.42
C ARG A 524 -12.05 2.25 12.88
N MET A 525 -10.97 2.19 12.10
CA MET A 525 -9.76 1.52 12.54
C MET A 525 -8.98 2.39 13.52
N THR A 526 -8.26 1.76 14.47
CA THR A 526 -7.35 2.47 15.39
C THR A 526 -6.12 3.01 14.67
N GLU A 527 -5.70 2.37 13.57
CA GLU A 527 -4.70 2.90 12.64
C GLU A 527 -5.40 3.62 11.50
N PRO A 528 -5.18 4.93 11.31
CA PRO A 528 -5.81 5.67 10.23
C PRO A 528 -5.27 5.21 8.86
N TRP A 529 -6.16 4.98 7.92
CA TRP A 529 -5.79 4.56 6.58
C TRP A 529 -5.23 5.73 5.77
N PHE A 530 -3.96 5.61 5.32
CA PHE A 530 -3.35 6.50 4.33
C PHE A 530 -2.17 5.80 3.64
N CYS A 531 -2.27 5.56 2.36
CA CYS A 531 -1.25 4.82 1.60
C CYS A 531 -0.14 5.70 1.01
N CYS A 532 -0.29 7.01 1.01
CA CYS A 532 0.59 7.96 0.32
C CYS A 532 1.25 8.96 1.27
N ALA A 533 1.45 8.60 2.55
CA ALA A 533 2.13 9.43 3.54
C ALA A 533 3.59 8.99 3.79
N GLU A 534 4.42 9.95 4.15
CA GLU A 534 5.77 9.67 4.63
C GLU A 534 5.73 9.02 6.03
N PRO A 535 6.71 8.16 6.37
CA PRO A 535 6.81 7.58 7.72
C PRO A 535 6.90 8.68 8.78
N THR A 536 6.25 8.45 9.91
CA THR A 536 6.34 9.35 11.05
C THR A 536 7.68 9.17 11.78
N THR A 537 8.14 10.19 12.48
CA THR A 537 9.33 10.10 13.34
C THR A 537 9.24 8.94 14.34
N ALA A 538 8.04 8.62 14.85
CA ALA A 538 7.84 7.50 15.77
C ALA A 538 8.09 6.14 15.10
N GLN A 539 7.68 5.96 13.84
CA GLN A 539 7.95 4.73 13.08
C GLN A 539 9.45 4.55 12.82
N PHE A 540 10.20 5.63 12.55
CA PHE A 540 11.66 5.54 12.43
C PHE A 540 12.33 5.19 13.76
N HIS A 541 11.92 5.77 14.88
CA HIS A 541 12.51 5.50 16.20
C HIS A 541 12.26 4.08 16.71
N SER A 542 11.15 3.43 16.33
CA SER A 542 10.92 2.03 16.68
C SER A 542 11.94 1.08 16.05
N MET A 543 12.61 1.51 14.98
CA MET A 543 13.67 0.74 14.30
C MET A 543 15.07 1.08 14.77
N GLU A 544 15.29 2.24 15.40
CA GLU A 544 16.50 2.59 16.10
C GLU A 544 16.52 1.87 17.46
N CYS A 545 16.86 0.59 17.50
CA CYS A 545 17.10 -0.09 18.77
C CYS A 545 18.21 0.63 19.52
N SER A 546 17.85 1.30 20.60
CA SER A 546 18.82 1.60 21.65
C SER A 546 19.44 0.29 22.13
N PRO A 547 20.77 0.15 22.18
CA PRO A 547 21.38 -0.97 22.87
C PRO A 547 20.89 -0.91 24.32
N LYS A 548 20.13 -1.93 24.75
CA LYS A 548 19.83 -2.09 26.18
C LYS A 548 21.19 -2.24 26.86
N THR A 549 21.62 -1.18 27.59
CA THR A 549 22.75 -1.18 28.52
C THR A 549 22.54 -2.22 29.62
#